data_5202bb1ef2e7e46f38b8bcc896503a41
#
_entry.id   5202bb1ef2e7e46f38b8bcc896503a41
#
_cell.length_a   1.000
_cell.length_b   1.000
_cell.length_c   1.000
_cell.angle_alpha   90.00
_cell.angle_beta   90.00
_cell.angle_gamma   90.00
#
_symmetry.space_group_name_H-M   'P 1'
#
loop_
_entity.id
_entity.type
_entity.pdbx_description
1 polymer ?
#
loop_
_entity_poly.entity_id
_entity_poly.type
_entity_poly.pdbx_seq_one_letter_code
_entity_poly.pdbx_strand_id
1 'polypeptide(L)'
;TNIEVRYGSGGEFRRARGCDVSPAGIGLAVPVPYQVGAEVDLRFQAHSRGDLVLLKTRVRHSTEGRMGLEFVNVSREQYPQILGWLHELEAERAAATA
;
A
#
# COMPACT_ATOMS: atom_id res chain seq x y z
N THR A 1 -9.78 5.20 2.11
CA THR A 1 -8.65 4.85 2.98
C THR A 1 -7.42 5.65 2.57
N ASN A 2 -6.79 6.30 3.54
CA ASN A 2 -5.56 7.04 3.29
C ASN A 2 -4.38 6.08 3.25
N ILE A 3 -3.68 6.08 2.13
CA ILE A 3 -2.48 5.29 1.94
C ILE A 3 -1.32 6.25 1.78
N GLU A 4 -0.24 6.00 2.49
CA GLU A 4 0.96 6.82 2.41
C GLU A 4 2.17 5.92 2.19
N VAL A 5 3.13 6.42 1.43
CA VAL A 5 4.37 5.71 1.13
C VAL A 5 5.56 6.60 1.40
N ARG A 6 6.68 6.00 1.80
CA ARG A 6 7.95 6.73 1.88
C ARG A 6 9.09 5.87 1.37
N TYR A 7 10.04 6.53 0.75
CA TYR A 7 11.23 5.91 0.22
C TYR A 7 12.18 5.54 1.37
N GLY A 8 12.48 4.26 1.49
CA GLY A 8 13.33 3.77 2.56
C GLY A 8 12.72 4.04 3.93
N SER A 9 13.55 4.13 4.95
CA SER A 9 13.12 4.38 6.32
C SER A 9 13.33 5.83 6.78
N GLY A 10 13.87 6.70 5.91
CA GLY A 10 14.21 8.07 6.27
C GLY A 10 13.47 9.15 5.50
N GLY A 11 12.68 8.79 4.50
CA GLY A 11 11.96 9.76 3.69
C GLY A 11 10.67 10.25 4.34
N GLU A 12 10.10 11.28 3.75
CA GLU A 12 8.77 11.76 4.15
C GLU A 12 7.68 10.89 3.54
N PHE A 13 6.61 10.67 4.27
CA PHE A 13 5.45 9.99 3.75
C PHE A 13 4.72 10.87 2.74
N ARG A 14 4.29 10.26 1.65
CA ARG A 14 3.52 10.91 0.60
C ARG A 14 2.24 10.13 0.37
N ARG A 15 1.19 10.83 0.00
CA ARG A 15 -0.08 10.18 -0.32
C ARG A 15 0.01 9.39 -1.60
N ALA A 16 -0.70 8.27 -1.63
CA ALA A 16 -0.83 7.41 -2.80
C ALA A 16 -2.27 6.92 -2.91
N ARG A 17 -2.66 6.54 -4.12
CA ARG A 17 -3.99 5.98 -4.36
C ARG A 17 -3.86 4.50 -4.68
N GLY A 18 -4.65 3.67 -4.01
CA GLY A 18 -4.72 2.25 -4.32
C GLY A 18 -5.40 2.01 -5.65
N CYS A 19 -4.76 1.20 -6.50
CA CYS A 19 -5.31 0.82 -7.81
C CYS A 19 -5.69 -0.65 -7.84
N ASP A 20 -4.77 -1.51 -7.44
CA ASP A 20 -4.95 -2.95 -7.44
C ASP A 20 -4.47 -3.51 -6.12
N VAL A 21 -5.18 -4.48 -5.60
CA VAL A 21 -4.84 -5.10 -4.33
C VAL A 21 -4.86 -6.61 -4.48
N SER A 22 -3.85 -7.27 -3.92
CA SER A 22 -3.77 -8.72 -3.86
C SER A 22 -3.09 -9.14 -2.55
N PRO A 23 -3.20 -10.41 -2.14
CA PRO A 23 -2.50 -10.86 -0.94
C PRO A 23 -0.98 -10.68 -0.97
N ALA A 24 -0.39 -10.62 -2.16
CA ALA A 24 1.06 -10.48 -2.32
C ALA A 24 1.53 -9.03 -2.33
N GLY A 25 0.65 -8.07 -2.65
CA GLY A 25 1.07 -6.70 -2.77
C GLY A 25 -0.03 -5.75 -3.20
N ILE A 26 0.36 -4.54 -3.55
CA ILE A 26 -0.57 -3.48 -3.91
C ILE A 26 0.00 -2.64 -5.05
N GLY A 27 -0.86 -2.28 -6.00
CA GLY A 27 -0.55 -1.30 -7.02
C GLY A 27 -1.03 0.08 -6.59
N LEU A 28 -0.20 1.08 -6.77
CA LEU A 28 -0.48 2.44 -6.34
C LEU A 28 -0.29 3.43 -7.49
N ALA A 29 -1.16 4.43 -7.53
CA ALA A 29 -0.96 5.61 -8.35
C ALA A 29 -0.24 6.66 -7.50
N VAL A 30 0.88 7.15 -8.00
CA VAL A 30 1.71 8.16 -7.33
C VAL A 30 2.27 9.14 -8.36
N PRO A 31 2.44 10.42 -8.01
CA PRO A 31 2.99 11.39 -8.97
C PRO A 31 4.39 11.05 -9.44
N VAL A 32 5.25 10.57 -8.53
CA VAL A 32 6.63 10.21 -8.84
C VAL A 32 6.90 8.82 -8.29
N PRO A 33 6.76 7.77 -9.11
CA PRO A 33 7.04 6.41 -8.68
C PRO A 33 8.52 6.20 -8.34
N TYR A 34 8.76 5.33 -7.36
CA TYR A 34 10.13 4.94 -7.02
C TYR A 34 10.60 3.86 -7.99
N GLN A 35 11.91 3.71 -8.10
CA GLN A 35 12.50 2.73 -9.01
C GLN A 35 12.29 1.30 -8.55
N VAL A 36 12.27 0.37 -9.49
CA VAL A 36 12.17 -1.06 -9.21
C VAL A 36 13.31 -1.50 -8.29
N GLY A 37 12.98 -2.30 -7.29
CA GLY A 37 13.92 -2.76 -6.28
C GLY A 37 14.03 -1.88 -5.05
N ALA A 38 13.47 -0.66 -5.09
CA ALA A 38 13.50 0.23 -3.95
C ALA A 38 12.66 -0.33 -2.80
N GLU A 39 13.15 -0.13 -1.59
CA GLU A 39 12.39 -0.44 -0.39
C GLU A 39 11.48 0.73 -0.08
N VAL A 40 10.22 0.44 0.19
CA VAL A 40 9.20 1.45 0.44
C VAL A 40 8.41 1.06 1.69
N ASP A 41 8.29 1.99 2.61
CA ASP A 41 7.39 1.82 3.74
C ASP A 41 6.00 2.23 3.32
N LEU A 42 5.04 1.36 3.55
CA LEU A 42 3.62 1.58 3.27
C LEU A 42 2.91 1.80 4.60
N ARG A 43 2.16 2.88 4.68
CA ARG A 43 1.42 3.21 5.91
C ARG A 43 -0.04 3.45 5.56
N PHE A 44 -0.92 2.84 6.34
CA PHE A 44 -2.34 3.10 6.21
C PHE A 44 -3.01 2.96 7.57
N GLN A 45 -4.19 3.53 7.67
CA GLN A 45 -4.99 3.44 8.88
C GLN A 45 -5.97 2.29 8.73
N ALA A 46 -5.86 1.30 9.60
CA ALA A 46 -6.81 0.21 9.63
C ALA A 46 -8.16 0.74 10.08
N HIS A 47 -9.19 0.30 9.36
CA HIS A 47 -10.47 0.93 9.26
C HIS A 47 -11.10 1.43 10.56
N SER A 48 -11.95 0.67 11.14
CA SER A 48 -12.88 1.12 12.18
C SER A 48 -12.25 1.53 13.51
N ARG A 49 -11.02 1.16 13.75
CA ARG A 49 -10.33 1.43 15.03
C ARG A 49 -9.32 2.55 14.97
N GLY A 50 -8.98 2.99 13.76
CA GLY A 50 -7.97 4.02 13.59
C GLY A 50 -6.55 3.57 13.87
N ASP A 51 -6.29 2.27 13.94
CA ASP A 51 -4.94 1.75 14.15
C ASP A 51 -4.07 1.99 12.93
N LEU A 52 -2.88 2.53 13.18
CA LEU A 52 -1.91 2.79 12.12
C LEU A 52 -1.10 1.52 11.85
N VAL A 53 -1.12 1.09 10.60
CA VAL A 53 -0.37 -0.10 10.16
C VAL A 53 0.78 0.34 9.28
N LEU A 54 1.97 -0.19 9.57
CA LEU A 54 3.18 0.08 8.80
C LEU A 54 3.70 -1.23 8.24
N LEU A 55 3.88 -1.29 6.91
CA LEU A 55 4.36 -2.48 6.23
C LEU A 55 5.61 -2.17 5.42
N LYS A 56 6.52 -3.11 5.39
CA LYS A 56 7.69 -3.06 4.52
C LYS A 56 7.32 -3.62 3.16
N THR A 57 7.70 -2.92 2.11
CA THR A 57 7.43 -3.34 0.74
C THR A 57 8.64 -3.11 -0.15
N ARG A 58 8.60 -3.69 -1.34
CA ARG A 58 9.60 -3.48 -2.38
C ARG A 58 8.92 -3.22 -3.71
N VAL A 59 9.43 -2.27 -4.46
CA VAL A 59 8.88 -1.94 -5.77
C VAL A 59 9.21 -3.06 -6.76
N ARG A 60 8.18 -3.64 -7.37
CA ARG A 60 8.31 -4.70 -8.38
C ARG A 60 8.06 -4.18 -9.79
N HIS A 61 7.21 -3.18 -9.92
CA HIS A 61 6.91 -2.53 -11.19
C HIS A 61 6.94 -1.02 -10.98
N SER A 62 7.42 -0.31 -11.97
CA SER A 62 7.40 1.15 -11.93
C SER A 62 7.20 1.66 -13.34
N THR A 63 6.10 2.37 -13.55
CA THR A 63 5.77 3.01 -14.81
C THR A 63 5.38 4.45 -14.51
N GLU A 64 5.12 5.23 -15.54
CA GLU A 64 4.72 6.61 -15.35
C GLU A 64 3.42 6.71 -14.53
N GLY A 65 3.49 7.34 -13.38
CA GLY A 65 2.35 7.55 -12.50
C GLY A 65 1.92 6.36 -11.67
N ARG A 66 2.58 5.20 -11.80
CA ARG A 66 2.18 3.98 -11.07
C ARG A 66 3.37 3.17 -10.61
N MET A 67 3.20 2.49 -9.48
CA MET A 67 4.16 1.48 -9.02
C MET A 67 3.43 0.32 -8.36
N GLY A 68 3.99 -0.88 -8.54
CA GLY A 68 3.50 -2.08 -7.86
C GLY A 68 4.44 -2.44 -6.73
N LEU A 69 3.90 -2.62 -5.55
CA LEU A 69 4.64 -2.96 -4.35
C LEU A 69 4.37 -4.40 -3.93
N GLU A 70 5.41 -5.12 -3.57
CA GLU A 70 5.32 -6.44 -2.98
C GLU A 70 5.51 -6.33 -1.48
N PHE A 71 4.63 -6.97 -0.70
CA PHE A 71 4.79 -7.02 0.74
C PHE A 71 5.97 -7.91 1.10
N VAL A 72 6.85 -7.42 1.98
CA VAL A 72 7.99 -8.20 2.46
C VAL A 72 7.93 -8.32 3.98
N ASN A 73 8.37 -9.46 4.48
CA ASN A 73 8.46 -9.73 5.92
C ASN A 73 7.16 -9.49 6.69
N VAL A 74 6.04 -9.91 6.10
CA VAL A 74 4.74 -9.81 6.76
C VAL A 74 4.66 -10.88 7.84
N SER A 75 4.43 -10.47 9.08
CA SER A 75 4.26 -11.38 10.19
C SER A 75 2.87 -12.00 10.18
N ARG A 76 2.72 -13.15 10.86
CA ARG A 76 1.40 -13.78 11.02
C ARG A 76 0.42 -12.86 11.74
N GLU A 77 0.90 -12.03 12.64
CA GLU A 77 0.08 -11.09 13.39
C GLU A 77 -0.48 -9.97 12.51
N GLN A 78 0.29 -9.56 11.49
CA GLN A 78 -0.14 -8.52 10.57
C GLN A 78 -1.11 -9.02 9.52
N TYR A 79 -1.11 -10.31 9.23
CA TYR A 79 -1.88 -10.88 8.12
C TYR A 79 -3.39 -10.61 8.23
N PRO A 80 -4.04 -10.81 9.39
CA PRO A 80 -5.47 -10.47 9.50
C PRO A 80 -5.77 -9.00 9.27
N GLN A 81 -4.88 -8.11 9.70
CA GLN A 81 -5.03 -6.68 9.47
C GLN A 81 -4.96 -6.34 7.99
N ILE A 82 -4.02 -6.97 7.29
CA ILE A 82 -3.85 -6.78 5.85
C ILE A 82 -5.09 -7.27 5.11
N LEU A 83 -5.59 -8.44 5.45
CA LEU A 83 -6.80 -8.98 4.82
C LEU A 83 -8.01 -8.06 5.03
N GLY A 84 -8.19 -7.55 6.25
CA GLY A 84 -9.26 -6.61 6.53
C GLY A 84 -9.14 -5.34 5.71
N TRP A 85 -7.94 -4.81 5.61
CA TRP A 85 -7.66 -3.62 4.79
C TRP A 85 -7.92 -3.87 3.31
N LEU A 86 -7.50 -5.02 2.80
CA LEU A 86 -7.75 -5.39 1.41
C LEU A 86 -9.24 -5.44 1.09
N HIS A 87 -10.03 -6.02 1.99
CA HIS A 87 -11.48 -6.05 1.85
C HIS A 87 -12.08 -4.66 1.77
N GLU A 88 -11.60 -3.74 2.58
CA GLU A 88 -12.07 -2.37 2.58
C GLU A 88 -11.73 -1.64 1.28
N LEU A 89 -10.51 -1.80 0.80
CA LEU A 89 -10.09 -1.19 -0.46
C LEU A 89 -10.93 -1.69 -1.63
N GLU A 90 -11.22 -2.97 -1.65
CA GLU A 90 -12.08 -3.54 -2.68
C GLU A 90 -13.50 -2.99 -2.59
N ALA A 91 -14.04 -2.84 -1.39
CA ALA A 91 -15.35 -2.24 -1.18
C ALA A 91 -15.39 -0.79 -1.63
N GLU A 92 -14.35 -0.02 -1.33
CA GLU A 92 -14.23 1.37 -1.78
C GLU A 92 -14.17 1.46 -3.31
N ARG A 93 -13.41 0.59 -3.94
CA ARG A 93 -13.32 0.55 -5.40
C ARG A 93 -14.65 0.19 -6.04
N ALA A 94 -15.34 -0.79 -5.49
CA ALA A 94 -16.67 -1.19 -5.99
C ALA A 94 -17.67 -0.04 -5.86
N ALA A 95 -17.65 0.69 -4.75
CA ALA A 95 -18.52 1.84 -4.55
C ALA A 95 -18.18 2.98 -5.53
N ALA A 96 -16.90 3.17 -5.83
CA ALA A 96 -16.47 4.22 -6.74
C ALA A 96 -16.84 3.93 -8.20
N THR A 97 -16.98 2.66 -8.57
CA THR A 97 -17.33 2.25 -9.94
C THR A 97 -18.82 2.04 -10.16
N ALA A 98 -19.58 2.05 -9.10
CA ALA A 98 -21.03 1.80 -9.15
C ALA A 98 -21.80 2.97 -9.76
#